data_307d9e9c038f2238f852bfa21f9e90ef
#
_entry.id   307d9e9c038f2238f852bfa21f9e90ef
#
_cell.length_a   1.000
_cell.length_b   1.000
_cell.length_c   1.000
_cell.angle_alpha   90.00
_cell.angle_beta   90.00
_cell.angle_gamma   90.00
#
_symmetry.space_group_name_H-M   'P 1'
#
loop_
_entity.id
_entity.type
_entity.pdbx_description
1 polymer ?
#
loop_
_entity_poly.entity_id
_entity_poly.type
_entity_poly.pdbx_seq_one_letter_code
_entity_poly.pdbx_strand_id
1 'polypeptide(L)'
;MIRVSRAFVVGLALLASGCATAPNAKRDPRDPFERVNRVTYKFNDTVDRAVLKPVAKGYKKVTPRFVQTGVSNFFDNLEQPTVIISDLLQAKFKPAFSDTGRFLLNTTIGVGGLLDPASAAGLDRNDEDLGQAFGKWGVPAGPYLVIPFFGFSDVRDGIASIGEVYTNPVHYVERDAWRYGITGVGLIDMRAGLLDTEQALQNTFDKYAFIRNAYLQRREYQVTDGAVAPPPTEDDDSLIDPETGKPPK
;
A
#
# COMPACT_ATOMS: atom_id res chain seq x y z
N MET A 1 34.27 7.80 -0.77
CA MET A 1 34.03 8.11 0.64
C MET A 1 32.90 9.15 0.71
N ILE A 2 31.69 8.71 1.03
CA ILE A 2 30.50 9.60 1.17
C ILE A 2 30.64 10.33 2.50
N ARG A 3 30.82 11.63 2.46
CA ARG A 3 30.80 12.48 3.68
C ARG A 3 29.34 12.62 4.13
N VAL A 4 28.91 11.75 5.04
CA VAL A 4 27.64 11.94 5.74
C VAL A 4 27.72 13.25 6.51
N SER A 5 26.90 14.23 6.18
CA SER A 5 26.88 15.54 6.81
C SER A 5 26.58 15.39 8.31
N ARG A 6 27.38 16.03 9.16
CA ARG A 6 27.14 16.06 10.63
C ARG A 6 25.72 16.51 10.99
N ALA A 7 25.10 17.32 10.12
CA ALA A 7 23.71 17.74 10.26
C ALA A 7 22.71 16.57 10.16
N PHE A 8 23.00 15.54 9.35
CA PHE A 8 22.15 14.36 9.22
C PHE A 8 22.19 13.48 10.47
N VAL A 9 23.37 13.32 11.07
CA VAL A 9 23.56 12.53 12.32
C VAL A 9 22.93 13.25 13.50
N VAL A 10 23.02 14.58 13.59
CA VAL A 10 22.39 15.39 14.65
C VAL A 10 20.87 15.38 14.50
N GLY A 11 20.34 15.42 13.28
CA GLY A 11 18.89 15.26 13.02
C GLY A 11 18.34 13.91 13.49
N LEU A 12 19.09 12.83 13.26
CA LEU A 12 18.71 11.48 13.72
C LEU A 12 18.77 11.35 15.25
N ALA A 13 19.75 12.00 15.91
CA ALA A 13 19.89 11.98 17.36
C ALA A 13 18.81 12.80 18.09
N LEU A 14 18.32 13.88 17.49
CA LEU A 14 17.22 14.68 18.04
C LEU A 14 15.85 13.97 17.95
N LEU A 15 15.67 13.06 16.99
CA LEU A 15 14.47 12.21 16.91
C LEU A 15 14.45 11.11 17.99
N ALA A 16 15.60 10.71 18.52
CA ALA A 16 15.71 9.68 19.55
C ALA A 16 15.43 10.19 21.00
N SER A 17 15.50 11.50 21.25
CA SER A 17 15.34 12.08 22.58
C SER A 17 13.90 12.43 22.97
N GLY A 18 12.91 12.17 22.12
CA GLY A 18 11.47 12.46 22.34
C GLY A 18 10.72 11.49 23.28
N CYS A 19 11.41 10.69 24.09
CA CYS A 19 10.79 9.73 25.02
C CYS A 19 10.33 10.35 26.33
N ALA A 20 9.34 11.24 26.33
CA ALA A 20 8.60 11.61 27.53
C ALA A 20 7.26 10.87 27.56
N THR A 21 7.11 10.04 28.56
CA THR A 21 6.04 9.07 28.81
C THR A 21 4.69 9.72 29.10
N ALA A 22 3.64 9.36 28.35
CA ALA A 22 2.28 9.41 28.88
C ALA A 22 2.00 8.08 29.61
N PRO A 23 1.53 8.10 30.88
CA PRO A 23 1.22 6.88 31.62
C PRO A 23 -0.10 6.27 31.11
N ASN A 24 -0.13 4.95 30.97
CA ASN A 24 -1.33 4.10 30.89
C ASN A 24 -2.12 3.91 29.57
N ALA A 25 -1.64 4.23 28.40
CA ALA A 25 -2.17 3.58 27.21
C ALA A 25 -1.39 2.26 26.98
N LYS A 26 -2.08 1.11 26.94
CA LYS A 26 -1.48 -0.17 26.51
C LYS A 26 -0.96 0.04 25.10
N ARG A 27 0.36 0.17 24.96
CA ARG A 27 1.00 0.32 23.64
C ARG A 27 0.86 -1.00 22.90
N ASP A 28 0.51 -0.91 21.61
CA ASP A 28 0.54 -2.09 20.75
C ASP A 28 2.01 -2.52 20.56
N PRO A 29 2.39 -3.77 20.92
CA PRO A 29 3.76 -4.24 20.78
C PRO A 29 4.28 -4.19 19.33
N ARG A 30 3.37 -4.21 18.36
CA ARG A 30 3.70 -4.15 16.93
C ARG A 30 4.02 -2.72 16.46
N ASP A 31 3.66 -1.71 17.27
CA ASP A 31 3.88 -0.28 16.98
C ASP A 31 4.69 0.41 18.09
N PRO A 32 5.97 0.03 18.29
CA PRO A 32 6.82 0.64 19.30
C PRO A 32 7.12 2.12 19.03
N PHE A 33 7.01 2.55 17.78
CA PHE A 33 7.25 3.92 17.32
C PHE A 33 5.98 4.75 17.18
N GLU A 34 4.88 4.39 17.83
CA GLU A 34 3.55 5.02 17.68
C GLU A 34 3.59 6.55 17.69
N ARG A 35 4.41 7.17 18.56
CA ARG A 35 4.51 8.64 18.64
C ARG A 35 5.04 9.25 17.34
N VAL A 36 6.13 8.69 16.81
CA VAL A 36 6.75 9.13 15.56
C VAL A 36 5.78 8.85 14.41
N ASN A 37 5.22 7.65 14.37
CA ASN A 37 4.26 7.23 13.36
C ASN A 37 3.04 8.14 13.31
N ARG A 38 2.48 8.56 14.45
CA ARG A 38 1.36 9.51 14.52
C ARG A 38 1.73 10.90 14.00
N VAL A 39 2.95 11.37 14.24
CA VAL A 39 3.43 12.66 13.70
C VAL A 39 3.55 12.57 12.17
N THR A 40 4.18 11.51 11.67
CA THR A 40 4.32 11.27 10.23
C THR A 40 2.96 11.07 9.56
N TYR A 41 2.04 10.34 10.20
CA TYR A 41 0.67 10.20 9.73
C TYR A 41 -0.03 11.56 9.58
N LYS A 42 0.05 12.42 10.60
CA LYS A 42 -0.54 13.78 10.54
C LYS A 42 0.07 14.61 9.41
N PHE A 43 1.38 14.48 9.21
CA PHE A 43 2.05 15.14 8.09
C PHE A 43 1.52 14.63 6.74
N ASN A 44 1.49 13.30 6.53
CA ASN A 44 0.98 12.69 5.31
C ASN A 44 -0.49 13.06 5.06
N ASP A 45 -1.34 13.00 6.09
CA ASP A 45 -2.76 13.38 6.04
C ASP A 45 -2.95 14.86 5.70
N THR A 46 -2.07 15.75 6.19
CA THR A 46 -2.09 17.17 5.85
C THR A 46 -1.72 17.39 4.38
N VAL A 47 -0.67 16.75 3.89
CA VAL A 47 -0.25 16.81 2.48
C VAL A 47 -1.34 16.23 1.57
N ASP A 48 -1.92 15.10 1.95
CA ASP A 48 -3.03 14.49 1.20
C ASP A 48 -4.21 15.46 1.08
N ARG A 49 -4.69 15.99 2.20
CA ARG A 49 -5.83 16.93 2.20
C ARG A 49 -5.57 18.23 1.47
N ALA A 50 -4.33 18.71 1.51
CA ALA A 50 -3.97 19.97 0.88
C ALA A 50 -3.71 19.83 -0.64
N VAL A 51 -3.18 18.70 -1.08
CA VAL A 51 -2.68 18.52 -2.45
C VAL A 51 -3.30 17.30 -3.14
N LEU A 52 -3.06 16.08 -2.64
CA LEU A 52 -3.43 14.86 -3.38
C LEU A 52 -4.94 14.71 -3.53
N LYS A 53 -5.69 14.88 -2.44
CA LYS A 53 -7.15 14.74 -2.44
C LYS A 53 -7.87 15.75 -3.35
N PRO A 54 -7.56 17.07 -3.34
CA PRO A 54 -8.12 17.99 -4.31
C PRO A 54 -7.82 17.64 -5.76
N VAL A 55 -6.58 17.26 -6.06
CA VAL A 55 -6.14 16.84 -7.41
C VAL A 55 -6.87 15.58 -7.84
N ALA A 56 -6.94 14.54 -6.98
CA ALA A 56 -7.66 13.29 -7.25
C ALA A 56 -9.17 13.52 -7.48
N LYS A 57 -9.79 14.41 -6.72
CA LYS A 57 -11.20 14.81 -6.97
C LYS A 57 -11.35 15.53 -8.30
N GLY A 58 -10.42 16.42 -8.65
CA GLY A 58 -10.37 17.07 -9.96
C GLY A 58 -10.25 16.05 -11.10
N TYR A 59 -9.28 15.15 -11.00
CA TYR A 59 -9.09 14.04 -11.94
C TYR A 59 -10.37 13.21 -12.11
N LYS A 60 -10.98 12.74 -11.03
CA LYS A 60 -12.22 11.96 -11.08
C LYS A 60 -13.40 12.72 -11.70
N LYS A 61 -13.43 14.05 -11.53
CA LYS A 61 -14.50 14.89 -12.09
C LYS A 61 -14.36 15.14 -13.59
N VAL A 62 -13.11 15.35 -14.08
CA VAL A 62 -12.90 15.75 -15.48
C VAL A 62 -12.58 14.56 -16.40
N THR A 63 -12.13 13.43 -15.85
CA THR A 63 -11.73 12.26 -16.62
C THR A 63 -12.91 11.28 -16.75
N PRO A 64 -13.32 10.90 -17.96
CA PRO A 64 -14.37 9.90 -18.14
C PRO A 64 -13.99 8.55 -17.53
N ARG A 65 -14.97 7.78 -17.05
CA ARG A 65 -14.74 6.50 -16.33
C ARG A 65 -13.91 5.51 -17.14
N PHE A 66 -14.16 5.37 -18.45
CA PHE A 66 -13.40 4.44 -19.28
C PHE A 66 -11.91 4.82 -19.37
N VAL A 67 -11.58 6.12 -19.30
CA VAL A 67 -10.18 6.59 -19.26
C VAL A 67 -9.57 6.29 -17.89
N GLN A 68 -10.31 6.54 -16.80
CA GLN A 68 -9.85 6.18 -15.45
C GLN A 68 -9.54 4.68 -15.37
N THR A 69 -10.45 3.83 -15.84
CA THR A 69 -10.23 2.37 -15.91
C THR A 69 -8.98 2.02 -16.73
N GLY A 70 -8.81 2.67 -17.88
CA GLY A 70 -7.61 2.44 -18.71
C GLY A 70 -6.32 2.84 -18.01
N VAL A 71 -6.33 3.96 -17.26
CA VAL A 71 -5.17 4.40 -16.47
C VAL A 71 -4.88 3.42 -15.35
N SER A 72 -5.90 2.99 -14.59
CA SER A 72 -5.73 1.98 -13.53
C SER A 72 -5.18 0.67 -14.10
N ASN A 73 -5.76 0.14 -15.18
CA ASN A 73 -5.26 -1.07 -15.86
C ASN A 73 -3.80 -0.94 -16.30
N PHE A 74 -3.40 0.24 -16.81
CA PHE A 74 -2.02 0.49 -17.20
C PHE A 74 -1.06 0.39 -16.01
N PHE A 75 -1.39 0.99 -14.87
CA PHE A 75 -0.57 0.88 -13.66
C PHE A 75 -0.56 -0.54 -13.09
N ASP A 76 -1.71 -1.21 -13.09
CA ASP A 76 -1.81 -2.62 -12.72
C ASP A 76 -0.91 -3.50 -13.60
N ASN A 77 -0.85 -3.23 -14.90
CA ASN A 77 0.03 -3.95 -15.82
C ASN A 77 1.52 -3.66 -15.59
N LEU A 78 1.87 -2.45 -15.13
CA LEU A 78 3.24 -2.10 -14.73
C LEU A 78 3.69 -2.79 -13.44
N GLU A 79 2.77 -3.20 -12.57
CA GLU A 79 3.06 -3.96 -11.36
C GLU A 79 3.23 -5.46 -11.63
N GLN A 80 2.70 -5.99 -12.74
CA GLN A 80 2.72 -7.42 -13.05
C GLN A 80 4.13 -8.08 -12.97
N PRO A 81 5.23 -7.45 -13.43
CA PRO A 81 6.56 -8.04 -13.27
C PRO A 81 6.93 -8.30 -11.79
N THR A 82 6.53 -7.40 -10.89
CA THR A 82 6.73 -7.57 -9.44
C THR A 82 5.91 -8.74 -8.92
N VAL A 83 4.62 -8.81 -9.30
CA VAL A 83 3.72 -9.91 -8.92
C VAL A 83 4.28 -11.26 -9.38
N ILE A 84 4.65 -11.39 -10.67
CA ILE A 84 5.20 -12.63 -11.25
C ILE A 84 6.47 -13.07 -10.49
N ILE A 85 7.39 -12.15 -10.22
CA ILE A 85 8.61 -12.44 -9.49
C ILE A 85 8.28 -12.90 -8.07
N SER A 86 7.33 -12.23 -7.41
CA SER A 86 6.92 -12.56 -6.04
C SER A 86 6.25 -13.93 -5.96
N ASP A 87 5.40 -14.28 -6.93
CA ASP A 87 4.82 -15.61 -7.06
C ASP A 87 5.89 -16.70 -7.20
N LEU A 88 6.86 -16.49 -8.11
CA LEU A 88 7.96 -17.43 -8.33
C LEU A 88 8.80 -17.62 -7.06
N LEU A 89 9.10 -16.53 -6.34
CA LEU A 89 9.84 -16.58 -5.08
C LEU A 89 9.08 -17.32 -3.97
N GLN A 90 7.75 -17.35 -4.06
CA GLN A 90 6.89 -18.10 -3.15
C GLN A 90 6.58 -19.53 -3.63
N ALA A 91 7.16 -19.96 -4.76
CA ALA A 91 6.86 -21.24 -5.42
C ALA A 91 5.38 -21.39 -5.84
N LYS A 92 4.67 -20.29 -6.08
CA LYS A 92 3.29 -20.21 -6.57
C LYS A 92 3.27 -20.28 -8.11
N PHE A 93 3.70 -21.40 -8.69
CA PHE A 93 3.89 -21.50 -10.15
C PHE A 93 2.60 -21.30 -10.96
N LYS A 94 1.45 -21.78 -10.47
CA LYS A 94 0.17 -21.60 -11.19
C LYS A 94 -0.25 -20.14 -11.25
N PRO A 95 -0.27 -19.36 -10.15
CA PRO A 95 -0.41 -17.90 -10.19
C PRO A 95 0.61 -17.23 -11.11
N ALA A 96 1.91 -17.53 -10.98
CA ALA A 96 2.95 -16.93 -11.81
C ALA A 96 2.71 -17.11 -13.31
N PHE A 97 2.22 -18.29 -13.76
CA PHE A 97 1.86 -18.51 -15.15
C PHE A 97 0.62 -17.73 -15.56
N SER A 98 -0.40 -17.64 -14.69
CA SER A 98 -1.60 -16.81 -14.93
C SER A 98 -1.22 -15.34 -15.10
N ASP A 99 -0.42 -14.79 -14.18
CA ASP A 99 0.00 -13.39 -14.23
C ASP A 99 0.96 -13.08 -15.39
N THR A 100 1.82 -14.05 -15.77
CA THR A 100 2.59 -13.93 -17.00
C THR A 100 1.67 -13.83 -18.23
N GLY A 101 0.64 -14.68 -18.30
CA GLY A 101 -0.38 -14.62 -19.35
C GLY A 101 -1.12 -13.29 -19.36
N ARG A 102 -1.52 -12.78 -18.19
CA ARG A 102 -2.13 -11.46 -18.05
C ARG A 102 -1.22 -10.36 -18.56
N PHE A 103 0.02 -10.33 -18.10
CA PHE A 103 1.00 -9.33 -18.54
C PHE A 103 1.20 -9.31 -20.05
N LEU A 104 1.35 -10.48 -20.68
CA LEU A 104 1.52 -10.60 -22.12
C LEU A 104 0.28 -10.15 -22.90
N LEU A 105 -0.91 -10.62 -22.50
CA LEU A 105 -2.16 -10.24 -23.16
C LEU A 105 -2.46 -8.75 -23.02
N ASN A 106 -2.33 -8.21 -21.82
CA ASN A 106 -2.63 -6.82 -21.54
C ASN A 106 -1.58 -5.89 -22.19
N THR A 107 -0.31 -6.29 -22.22
CA THR A 107 0.73 -5.49 -22.88
C THR A 107 0.59 -5.49 -24.41
N THR A 108 0.24 -6.63 -25.03
CA THR A 108 0.16 -6.75 -26.50
C THR A 108 -1.22 -6.37 -27.03
N ILE A 109 -2.25 -7.14 -26.69
CA ILE A 109 -3.62 -6.93 -27.16
C ILE A 109 -4.28 -5.77 -26.42
N GLY A 110 -3.95 -5.59 -25.13
CA GLY A 110 -4.47 -4.53 -24.28
C GLY A 110 -3.80 -3.16 -24.47
N VAL A 111 -3.01 -2.97 -25.54
CA VAL A 111 -2.38 -1.68 -25.90
C VAL A 111 -1.54 -1.14 -24.74
N GLY A 112 -0.53 -1.92 -24.32
CA GLY A 112 0.37 -1.56 -23.21
C GLY A 112 -0.29 -1.59 -21.83
N GLY A 113 -1.39 -2.33 -21.67
CA GLY A 113 -2.11 -2.44 -20.40
C GLY A 113 -3.27 -1.47 -20.23
N LEU A 114 -3.58 -0.60 -21.21
CA LEU A 114 -4.75 0.28 -21.12
C LEU A 114 -6.09 -0.49 -21.13
N LEU A 115 -6.11 -1.65 -21.75
CA LEU A 115 -7.24 -2.57 -21.75
C LEU A 115 -6.86 -3.83 -20.98
N ASP A 116 -7.86 -4.55 -20.47
CA ASP A 116 -7.67 -5.81 -19.74
C ASP A 116 -8.35 -7.01 -20.43
N PRO A 117 -7.85 -7.44 -21.61
CA PRO A 117 -8.34 -8.64 -22.26
C PRO A 117 -8.05 -9.92 -21.47
N ALA A 118 -7.09 -9.90 -20.56
CA ALA A 118 -6.79 -11.04 -19.71
C ALA A 118 -7.93 -11.41 -18.77
N SER A 119 -8.58 -10.44 -18.14
CA SER A 119 -9.78 -10.68 -17.33
C SER A 119 -10.95 -11.24 -18.19
N ALA A 120 -11.12 -10.76 -19.42
CA ALA A 120 -12.10 -11.31 -20.34
C ALA A 120 -11.77 -12.76 -20.78
N ALA A 121 -10.50 -13.15 -20.76
CA ALA A 121 -10.03 -14.51 -21.00
C ALA A 121 -10.13 -15.43 -19.75
N GLY A 122 -10.62 -14.93 -18.61
CA GLY A 122 -10.77 -15.70 -17.37
C GLY A 122 -9.47 -15.90 -16.60
N LEU A 123 -8.46 -15.07 -16.82
CA LEU A 123 -7.23 -15.06 -16.01
C LEU A 123 -7.45 -14.19 -14.78
N ASP A 124 -7.44 -14.80 -13.60
CA ASP A 124 -7.57 -14.08 -12.34
C ASP A 124 -6.35 -13.19 -12.08
N ARG A 125 -6.58 -12.05 -11.44
CA ARG A 125 -5.52 -11.15 -10.96
C ARG A 125 -5.07 -11.58 -9.57
N ASN A 126 -3.77 -11.71 -9.38
CA ASN A 126 -3.18 -11.89 -8.06
C ASN A 126 -2.55 -10.56 -7.59
N ASP A 127 -2.39 -10.43 -6.28
CA ASP A 127 -1.88 -9.21 -5.61
C ASP A 127 -0.71 -9.62 -4.70
N GLU A 128 0.43 -9.92 -5.32
CA GLU A 128 1.63 -10.40 -4.66
C GLU A 128 2.74 -9.35 -4.72
N ASP A 129 3.51 -9.28 -3.66
CA ASP A 129 4.64 -8.36 -3.55
C ASP A 129 5.87 -9.04 -2.90
N LEU A 130 7.04 -8.39 -2.97
CA LEU A 130 8.27 -8.95 -2.39
C LEU A 130 8.21 -9.05 -0.87
N GLY A 131 7.44 -8.19 -0.19
CA GLY A 131 7.24 -8.28 1.26
C GLY A 131 6.48 -9.55 1.66
N GLN A 132 5.48 -9.95 0.86
CA GLN A 132 4.78 -11.22 1.03
C GLN A 132 5.74 -12.41 0.80
N ALA A 133 6.56 -12.36 -0.24
CA ALA A 133 7.56 -13.41 -0.50
C ALA A 133 8.54 -13.56 0.68
N PHE A 134 9.05 -12.45 1.21
CA PHE A 134 9.90 -12.50 2.40
C PHE A 134 9.17 -13.01 3.64
N GLY A 135 7.91 -12.63 3.83
CA GLY A 135 7.06 -13.15 4.90
C GLY A 135 6.85 -14.66 4.79
N LYS A 136 6.61 -15.17 3.59
CA LYS A 136 6.49 -16.60 3.30
C LYS A 136 7.78 -17.37 3.61
N TRP A 137 8.94 -16.75 3.44
CA TRP A 137 10.25 -17.31 3.83
C TRP A 137 10.52 -17.22 5.34
N GLY A 138 9.57 -16.67 6.13
CA GLY A 138 9.69 -16.56 7.59
C GLY A 138 10.40 -15.30 8.06
N VAL A 139 10.63 -14.31 7.18
CA VAL A 139 11.14 -13.01 7.62
C VAL A 139 10.03 -12.28 8.40
N PRO A 140 10.27 -11.93 9.68
CA PRO A 140 9.25 -11.24 10.47
C PRO A 140 8.99 -9.83 9.92
N ALA A 141 7.74 -9.35 10.05
CA ALA A 141 7.35 -8.01 9.63
C ALA A 141 8.19 -6.91 10.31
N GLY A 142 8.57 -7.14 11.58
CA GLY A 142 9.21 -6.12 12.40
C GLY A 142 8.23 -5.03 12.84
N PRO A 143 8.75 -3.91 13.38
CA PRO A 143 7.93 -2.78 13.78
C PRO A 143 7.14 -2.15 12.64
N TYR A 144 5.90 -1.77 12.96
CA TYR A 144 5.08 -0.95 12.07
C TYR A 144 5.67 0.46 11.93
N LEU A 145 5.65 1.00 10.71
CA LEU A 145 6.21 2.30 10.35
C LEU A 145 5.23 3.10 9.49
N VAL A 146 5.21 4.40 9.70
CA VAL A 146 4.60 5.34 8.75
C VAL A 146 5.70 6.14 8.07
N ILE A 147 5.86 5.96 6.76
CA ILE A 147 6.93 6.57 5.98
C ILE A 147 6.42 7.89 5.38
N PRO A 148 7.16 9.02 5.52
CA PRO A 148 6.78 10.28 4.90
C PRO A 148 6.55 10.12 3.40
N PHE A 149 5.41 10.58 2.89
CA PHE A 149 4.93 10.49 1.51
C PHE A 149 4.59 9.08 1.00
N PHE A 150 5.16 8.01 1.57
CA PHE A 150 4.93 6.62 1.12
C PHE A 150 3.79 5.93 1.88
N GLY A 151 3.44 6.41 3.07
CA GLY A 151 2.32 5.87 3.85
C GLY A 151 2.71 4.77 4.82
N PHE A 152 1.86 3.74 4.91
CA PHE A 152 1.94 2.68 5.92
C PHE A 152 2.83 1.54 5.45
N SER A 153 3.67 1.03 6.35
CA SER A 153 4.62 -0.04 6.08
C SER A 153 4.99 -0.78 7.37
N ASP A 154 5.76 -1.82 7.26
CA ASP A 154 6.59 -2.37 8.31
C ASP A 154 8.04 -2.45 7.83
N VAL A 155 8.96 -2.91 8.67
CA VAL A 155 10.39 -2.94 8.32
C VAL A 155 10.66 -3.90 7.15
N ARG A 156 10.02 -5.08 7.13
CA ARG A 156 10.16 -6.06 6.05
C ARG A 156 9.68 -5.48 4.73
N ASP A 157 8.46 -4.95 4.72
CA ASP A 157 7.81 -4.43 3.51
C ASP A 157 8.53 -3.16 3.01
N GLY A 158 9.01 -2.30 3.92
CA GLY A 158 9.82 -1.14 3.57
C GLY A 158 11.17 -1.51 2.93
N ILE A 159 11.79 -2.62 3.32
CA ILE A 159 13.01 -3.13 2.65
C ILE A 159 12.64 -3.77 1.31
N ALA A 160 11.56 -4.54 1.26
CA ALA A 160 11.07 -5.19 0.05
C ALA A 160 10.74 -4.17 -1.06
N SER A 161 10.12 -3.04 -0.70
CA SER A 161 9.75 -1.98 -1.65
C SER A 161 10.97 -1.37 -2.38
N ILE A 162 12.17 -1.41 -1.78
CA ILE A 162 13.41 -1.02 -2.47
C ILE A 162 13.68 -1.97 -3.65
N GLY A 163 13.46 -3.27 -3.46
CA GLY A 163 13.57 -4.27 -4.52
C GLY A 163 12.52 -4.07 -5.62
N GLU A 164 11.30 -3.72 -5.24
CA GLU A 164 10.17 -3.50 -6.16
C GLU A 164 10.40 -2.32 -7.10
N VAL A 165 11.16 -1.30 -6.68
CA VAL A 165 11.58 -0.23 -7.59
C VAL A 165 12.29 -0.79 -8.82
N TYR A 166 13.12 -1.83 -8.66
CA TYR A 166 13.90 -2.43 -9.75
C TYR A 166 13.08 -3.42 -10.59
N THR A 167 11.97 -3.92 -10.09
CA THR A 167 11.07 -4.79 -10.87
C THR A 167 10.05 -3.98 -11.67
N ASN A 168 9.82 -2.71 -11.30
CA ASN A 168 8.85 -1.85 -11.97
C ASN A 168 9.46 -1.20 -13.24
N PRO A 169 8.86 -1.39 -14.43
CA PRO A 169 9.36 -0.83 -15.69
C PRO A 169 9.54 0.69 -15.70
N VAL A 170 8.77 1.43 -14.89
CA VAL A 170 8.89 2.90 -14.78
C VAL A 170 10.29 3.33 -14.34
N HIS A 171 10.97 2.50 -13.54
CA HIS A 171 12.34 2.77 -13.09
C HIS A 171 13.31 2.96 -14.25
N TYR A 172 13.10 2.27 -15.36
CA TYR A 172 13.99 2.27 -16.53
C TYR A 172 13.65 3.35 -17.56
N VAL A 173 12.69 4.22 -17.27
CA VAL A 173 12.40 5.39 -18.12
C VAL A 173 13.53 6.40 -17.96
N GLU A 174 14.32 6.59 -19.02
CA GLU A 174 15.54 7.40 -19.00
C GLU A 174 15.28 8.88 -18.69
N ARG A 175 14.18 9.45 -19.22
CA ARG A 175 13.85 10.85 -19.00
C ARG A 175 13.15 11.06 -17.67
N ASP A 176 13.81 11.75 -16.77
CA ASP A 176 13.28 12.05 -15.42
C ASP A 176 11.89 12.69 -15.46
N ALA A 177 11.65 13.62 -16.39
CA ALA A 177 10.34 14.27 -16.53
C ALA A 177 9.21 13.27 -16.83
N TRP A 178 9.46 12.26 -17.68
CA TRP A 178 8.48 11.22 -17.99
C TRP A 178 8.30 10.27 -16.81
N ARG A 179 9.39 9.85 -16.19
CA ARG A 179 9.35 8.97 -15.01
C ARG A 179 8.53 9.59 -13.88
N TYR A 180 8.82 10.85 -13.52
CA TYR A 180 8.06 11.55 -12.48
C TYR A 180 6.62 11.85 -12.91
N GLY A 181 6.38 12.12 -14.21
CA GLY A 181 5.05 12.32 -14.74
C GLY A 181 4.18 11.07 -14.61
N ILE A 182 4.70 9.90 -15.03
CA ILE A 182 4.02 8.61 -14.92
C ILE A 182 3.74 8.30 -13.44
N THR A 183 4.76 8.39 -12.58
CA THR A 183 4.60 8.15 -11.14
C THR A 183 3.55 9.08 -10.51
N GLY A 184 3.54 10.36 -10.90
CA GLY A 184 2.56 11.33 -10.41
C GLY A 184 1.14 11.01 -10.84
N VAL A 185 0.93 10.58 -12.11
CA VAL A 185 -0.38 10.14 -12.59
C VAL A 185 -0.84 8.89 -11.85
N GLY A 186 0.03 7.91 -11.64
CA GLY A 186 -0.30 6.70 -10.86
C GLY A 186 -0.72 7.01 -9.43
N LEU A 187 0.00 7.92 -8.77
CA LEU A 187 -0.35 8.35 -7.41
C LEU A 187 -1.73 9.05 -7.37
N ILE A 188 -2.05 9.86 -8.37
CA ILE A 188 -3.36 10.53 -8.47
C ILE A 188 -4.46 9.51 -8.70
N ASP A 189 -4.26 8.55 -9.63
CA ASP A 189 -5.23 7.50 -9.95
C ASP A 189 -5.48 6.60 -8.73
N MET A 190 -4.43 6.10 -8.09
CA MET A 190 -4.52 5.33 -6.85
C MET A 190 -5.32 6.10 -5.77
N ARG A 191 -5.02 7.40 -5.59
CA ARG A 191 -5.74 8.22 -4.59
C ARG A 191 -7.20 8.47 -4.99
N ALA A 192 -7.49 8.58 -6.28
CA ALA A 192 -8.86 8.72 -6.78
C ALA A 192 -9.69 7.47 -6.50
N GLY A 193 -9.12 6.27 -6.63
CA GLY A 193 -9.76 5.00 -6.26
C GLY A 193 -10.15 4.94 -4.79
N LEU A 194 -9.34 5.53 -3.90
CA LEU A 194 -9.58 5.52 -2.46
C LEU A 194 -10.63 6.55 -1.99
N LEU A 195 -11.11 7.47 -2.84
CA LEU A 195 -12.06 8.50 -2.44
C LEU A 195 -13.40 7.94 -1.98
N ASP A 196 -13.86 6.83 -2.55
CA ASP A 196 -15.16 6.23 -2.23
C ASP A 196 -15.13 5.47 -0.90
N THR A 197 -13.99 4.88 -0.54
CA THR A 197 -13.79 4.14 0.72
C THR A 197 -13.53 5.06 1.91
N GLU A 198 -13.28 6.34 1.68
CA GLU A 198 -12.94 7.31 2.73
C GLU A 198 -14.12 7.61 3.67
N GLN A 199 -15.36 7.32 3.26
CA GLN A 199 -16.54 7.51 4.09
C GLN A 199 -16.51 6.63 5.35
N ALA A 200 -15.99 5.40 5.23
CA ALA A 200 -15.81 4.48 6.37
C ALA A 200 -14.91 5.08 7.47
N LEU A 201 -13.94 5.91 7.08
CA LEU A 201 -13.03 6.55 8.02
C LEU A 201 -13.61 7.80 8.71
N GLN A 202 -14.72 8.37 8.22
CA GLN A 202 -15.23 9.63 8.75
C GLN A 202 -15.74 9.51 10.18
N ASN A 203 -16.32 8.37 10.53
CA ASN A 203 -16.92 8.10 11.83
C ASN A 203 -15.94 7.46 12.83
N THR A 204 -14.70 7.23 12.43
CA THR A 204 -13.71 6.57 13.27
C THR A 204 -13.08 7.55 14.25
N PHE A 205 -13.13 7.24 15.57
CA PHE A 205 -12.59 8.08 16.63
C PHE A 205 -11.06 8.25 16.53
N ASP A 206 -10.32 7.17 16.32
CA ASP A 206 -8.87 7.17 16.12
C ASP A 206 -8.50 6.58 14.76
N LYS A 207 -8.48 7.44 13.73
CA LYS A 207 -8.16 7.05 12.36
C LYS A 207 -6.79 6.40 12.22
N TYR A 208 -5.81 6.87 12.97
CA TYR A 208 -4.47 6.28 12.95
C TYR A 208 -4.50 4.82 13.42
N ALA A 209 -5.08 4.56 14.59
CA ALA A 209 -5.15 3.21 15.15
C ALA A 209 -5.97 2.27 14.25
N PHE A 210 -7.06 2.77 13.67
CA PHE A 210 -7.88 2.01 12.72
C PHE A 210 -7.06 1.59 11.48
N ILE A 211 -6.42 2.55 10.82
CA ILE A 211 -5.64 2.27 9.60
C ILE A 211 -4.44 1.37 9.90
N ARG A 212 -3.74 1.59 11.03
CA ARG A 212 -2.67 0.70 11.49
C ARG A 212 -3.16 -0.74 11.62
N ASN A 213 -4.29 -0.95 12.32
CA ASN A 213 -4.83 -2.28 12.53
C ASN A 213 -5.27 -2.93 11.22
N ALA A 214 -5.95 -2.18 10.35
CA ALA A 214 -6.34 -2.65 9.03
C ALA A 214 -5.14 -3.05 8.17
N TYR A 215 -4.06 -2.25 8.18
CA TYR A 215 -2.81 -2.58 7.51
C TYR A 215 -2.21 -3.89 8.04
N LEU A 216 -2.04 -4.01 9.35
CA LEU A 216 -1.40 -5.18 9.97
C LEU A 216 -2.21 -6.47 9.71
N GLN A 217 -3.54 -6.40 9.82
CA GLN A 217 -4.41 -7.54 9.53
C GLN A 217 -4.38 -7.92 8.05
N ARG A 218 -4.46 -6.94 7.15
CA ARG A 218 -4.37 -7.20 5.71
C ARG A 218 -3.03 -7.87 5.35
N ARG A 219 -1.92 -7.37 5.90
CA ARG A 219 -0.59 -7.95 5.64
C ARG A 219 -0.46 -9.38 6.17
N GLU A 220 -0.99 -9.64 7.36
CA GLU A 220 -1.01 -11.00 7.92
C GLU A 220 -1.84 -11.95 7.03
N TYR A 221 -3.02 -11.50 6.58
CA TYR A 221 -3.88 -12.24 5.64
C TYR A 221 -3.15 -12.54 4.32
N GLN A 222 -2.49 -11.55 3.73
CA GLN A 222 -1.76 -11.70 2.47
C GLN A 222 -0.57 -12.67 2.61
N VAL A 223 0.28 -12.51 3.63
CA VAL A 223 1.46 -13.37 3.85
C VAL A 223 1.06 -14.83 4.14
N THR A 224 -0.11 -15.04 4.74
CA THR A 224 -0.61 -16.38 5.09
C THR A 224 -1.53 -16.98 4.02
N ASP A 225 -1.66 -16.37 2.84
CA ASP A 225 -2.55 -16.80 1.76
C ASP A 225 -4.01 -17.00 2.24
N GLY A 226 -4.49 -16.11 3.11
CA GLY A 226 -5.85 -16.17 3.63
C GLY A 226 -6.07 -17.18 4.77
N ALA A 227 -5.01 -17.76 5.33
CA ALA A 227 -5.13 -18.69 6.46
C ALA A 227 -5.59 -17.99 7.76
N VAL A 228 -5.42 -16.68 7.85
CA VAL A 228 -5.96 -15.84 8.94
C VAL A 228 -7.20 -15.11 8.42
N ALA A 229 -8.22 -14.96 9.25
CA ALA A 229 -9.44 -14.27 8.86
C ALA A 229 -9.15 -12.84 8.35
N PRO A 230 -9.79 -12.40 7.26
CA PRO A 230 -9.66 -11.03 6.79
C PRO A 230 -10.09 -10.04 7.89
N PRO A 231 -9.63 -8.78 7.83
CA PRO A 231 -10.11 -7.77 8.76
C PRO A 231 -11.64 -7.66 8.67
N PRO A 232 -12.33 -7.47 9.82
CA PRO A 232 -13.77 -7.31 9.83
C PRO A 232 -14.18 -6.19 8.88
N THR A 233 -15.13 -6.48 7.99
CA THR A 233 -15.79 -5.47 7.16
C THR A 233 -16.87 -4.77 7.97
N GLU A 234 -17.33 -3.58 7.53
CA GLU A 234 -18.39 -2.85 8.23
C GLU A 234 -19.70 -3.64 8.33
N ASP A 235 -19.88 -4.65 7.48
CA ASP A 235 -21.04 -5.55 7.45
C ASP A 235 -20.86 -6.83 8.30
N ASP A 236 -19.77 -6.92 9.07
CA ASP A 236 -19.51 -8.08 9.92
C ASP A 236 -20.31 -7.99 11.21
N ASP A 237 -21.48 -8.63 11.22
CA ASP A 237 -22.37 -8.75 12.39
C ASP A 237 -21.68 -9.37 13.62
N SER A 238 -20.50 -9.99 13.46
CA SER A 238 -19.70 -10.51 14.58
C SER A 238 -19.14 -9.41 15.49
N LEU A 239 -19.14 -8.16 15.02
CA LEU A 239 -18.75 -6.98 15.81
C LEU A 239 -19.91 -6.43 16.65
N ILE A 240 -21.12 -6.99 16.51
CA ILE A 240 -22.29 -6.57 17.29
C ILE A 240 -22.41 -7.54 18.47
N ASP A 241 -22.32 -6.99 19.67
CA ASP A 241 -22.61 -7.76 20.89
C ASP A 241 -24.04 -8.32 20.81
N PRO A 242 -24.23 -9.65 20.78
CA PRO A 242 -25.53 -10.28 20.59
C PRO A 242 -26.52 -9.96 21.74
N GLU A 243 -26.06 -9.52 22.91
CA GLU A 243 -26.93 -9.15 24.02
C GLU A 243 -27.35 -7.66 23.99
N THR A 244 -26.51 -6.80 23.46
CA THR A 244 -26.74 -5.34 23.50
C THR A 244 -27.07 -4.75 22.12
N GLY A 245 -26.83 -5.47 21.02
CA GLY A 245 -26.98 -4.97 19.64
C GLY A 245 -26.09 -3.77 19.33
N LYS A 246 -24.99 -3.60 20.06
CA LYS A 246 -24.08 -2.47 19.90
C LYS A 246 -22.64 -2.94 19.67
N PRO A 247 -21.83 -2.16 18.91
CA PRO A 247 -20.42 -2.47 18.78
C PRO A 247 -19.70 -2.36 20.15
N PRO A 248 -18.65 -3.17 20.37
CA PRO A 248 -17.89 -3.15 21.60
C PRO A 248 -17.32 -1.75 21.87
N LYS A 249 -17.35 -1.32 23.13
CA LYS A 249 -16.86 0.00 23.58
C LYS A 249 -15.34 0.13 23.47
#